data_5486f598ecf21a444df4f3e4b800ad9d
#
_entry.id   5486f598ecf21a444df4f3e4b800ad9d
#
_cell.length_a   1.000
_cell.length_b   1.000
_cell.length_c   1.000
_cell.angle_alpha   90.00
_cell.angle_beta   90.00
_cell.angle_gamma   90.00
#
_symmetry.space_group_name_H-M   'P 1'
#
loop_
_entity.id
_entity.type
_entity.pdbx_description
1 polymer ?
#
loop_
_entity_poly.entity_id
_entity_poly.type
_entity_poly.pdbx_seq_one_letter_code
_entity_poly.pdbx_strand_id
1 'polypeptide(L)'
;RRVLEAVAARKDRILLTLATGTGKTSIAFQIIWKLFQARWNLSYQPTRRPRILFLADRNTLAKQAFNDFTSFAAFEENALARLRPDELRKKGRVPTNASVFLTIFQTFMSGAAEDGKPSPWFGQYPPDFFDFIVIDECHRGGANSESTWRDILDYFKPAVQLGLTATPRRTENTDTYAYFGEPVYTYSLKEGINDGYLTPFRVKQISTTLDEYVYTPDDMVLEGDVEAGRRYTEAEFNRIIEIKQREKQRVEILLNQIDQRQKTIVFCATQEHALAIRDLINQLKSSSNPNYCQRVTADDGELGETHLSDFQDNEKSIPTILTTSQKLSTGVDARNIRNIALLRPVNSMIEFKQI
;
A
#
# COMPACT_ATOMS: atom_id res chain seq x y z
N ARG A 1 -22.42 6.24 -6.22
CA ARG A 1 -23.80 5.91 -6.54
C ARG A 1 -24.05 4.41 -6.38
N ARG A 2 -23.43 3.51 -7.16
CA ARG A 2 -23.66 2.04 -7.15
C ARG A 2 -23.57 1.39 -5.76
N VAL A 3 -22.59 1.81 -4.94
CA VAL A 3 -22.46 1.30 -3.57
C VAL A 3 -23.64 1.71 -2.71
N LEU A 4 -24.09 2.97 -2.79
CA LEU A 4 -25.26 3.44 -2.03
C LEU A 4 -26.57 2.75 -2.47
N GLU A 5 -26.69 2.45 -3.76
CA GLU A 5 -27.80 1.64 -4.29
C GLU A 5 -27.77 0.22 -3.72
N ALA A 6 -26.58 -0.38 -3.60
CA ALA A 6 -26.42 -1.70 -2.99
C ALA A 6 -26.75 -1.69 -1.48
N VAL A 7 -26.33 -0.64 -0.75
CA VAL A 7 -26.71 -0.44 0.67
C VAL A 7 -28.23 -0.28 0.80
N ALA A 8 -28.86 0.52 -0.06
CA ALA A 8 -30.32 0.69 -0.07
C ALA A 8 -31.06 -0.63 -0.41
N ALA A 9 -30.45 -1.47 -1.25
CA ALA A 9 -30.96 -2.82 -1.57
C ALA A 9 -30.65 -3.87 -0.49
N ARG A 10 -30.13 -3.44 0.68
CA ARG A 10 -29.79 -4.30 1.83
C ARG A 10 -28.77 -5.39 1.51
N LYS A 11 -27.77 -5.09 0.66
CA LYS A 11 -26.64 -5.99 0.46
C LYS A 11 -25.68 -5.88 1.64
N ASP A 12 -25.36 -6.99 2.26
CA ASP A 12 -24.47 -7.06 3.42
C ASP A 12 -22.99 -6.98 3.00
N ARG A 13 -22.67 -7.44 1.79
CA ARG A 13 -21.29 -7.48 1.24
C ARG A 13 -21.28 -6.83 -0.13
N ILE A 14 -20.36 -5.89 -0.30
CA ILE A 14 -20.27 -5.06 -1.51
C ILE A 14 -18.81 -5.01 -1.92
N LEU A 15 -18.52 -5.26 -3.20
CA LEU A 15 -17.17 -5.12 -3.78
C LEU A 15 -17.15 -3.96 -4.77
N LEU A 16 -16.13 -3.12 -4.66
CA LEU A 16 -15.84 -2.05 -5.59
C LEU A 16 -14.41 -2.21 -6.11
N THR A 17 -14.26 -2.41 -7.41
CA THR A 17 -12.95 -2.57 -8.05
C THR A 17 -12.57 -1.30 -8.78
N LEU A 18 -11.48 -0.67 -8.38
CA LEU A 18 -10.99 0.59 -8.94
C LEU A 18 -9.48 0.53 -9.11
N ALA A 19 -8.97 0.88 -10.27
CA ALA A 19 -7.53 0.92 -10.54
C ALA A 19 -6.79 1.79 -9.51
N THR A 20 -5.50 1.50 -9.28
CA THR A 20 -4.64 2.33 -8.43
C THR A 20 -4.58 3.75 -8.99
N GLY A 21 -4.54 4.77 -8.13
CA GLY A 21 -4.48 6.17 -8.55
C GLY A 21 -5.82 6.81 -8.94
N THR A 22 -6.95 6.07 -8.94
CA THR A 22 -8.28 6.58 -9.31
C THR A 22 -9.07 7.19 -8.14
N GLY A 23 -8.41 7.45 -7.00
CA GLY A 23 -9.03 8.12 -5.85
C GLY A 23 -9.92 7.21 -4.98
N LYS A 24 -9.55 5.94 -4.78
CA LYS A 24 -10.28 5.00 -3.90
C LYS A 24 -10.63 5.60 -2.54
N THR A 25 -9.67 6.24 -1.88
CA THR A 25 -9.85 6.87 -0.56
C THR A 25 -10.88 8.00 -0.61
N SER A 26 -10.82 8.85 -1.63
CA SER A 26 -11.81 9.94 -1.82
C SER A 26 -13.21 9.42 -2.10
N ILE A 27 -13.32 8.31 -2.84
CA ILE A 27 -14.60 7.64 -3.09
C ILE A 27 -15.15 7.04 -1.79
N ALA A 28 -14.30 6.38 -1.00
CA ALA A 28 -14.67 5.86 0.31
C ALA A 28 -15.18 6.99 1.23
N PHE A 29 -14.43 8.12 1.27
CA PHE A 29 -14.84 9.32 2.00
C PHE A 29 -16.25 9.78 1.59
N GLN A 30 -16.52 9.92 0.29
CA GLN A 30 -17.82 10.37 -0.21
C GLN A 30 -18.96 9.41 0.17
N ILE A 31 -18.69 8.10 0.20
CA ILE A 31 -19.67 7.10 0.64
C ILE A 31 -19.93 7.26 2.14
N ILE A 32 -18.88 7.30 2.95
CA ILE A 32 -18.96 7.49 4.40
C ILE A 32 -19.69 8.78 4.73
N TRP A 33 -19.31 9.88 4.06
CA TRP A 33 -19.94 11.19 4.24
C TRP A 33 -21.45 11.16 3.97
N LYS A 34 -21.87 10.53 2.86
CA LYS A 34 -23.29 10.42 2.52
C LYS A 34 -24.08 9.60 3.54
N LEU A 35 -23.51 8.48 4.02
CA LEU A 35 -24.12 7.67 5.07
C LEU A 35 -24.21 8.44 6.40
N PHE A 36 -23.14 9.19 6.74
CA PHE A 36 -23.08 10.03 7.93
C PHE A 36 -24.15 11.14 7.89
N GLN A 37 -24.26 11.86 6.79
CA GLN A 37 -25.26 12.93 6.63
C GLN A 37 -26.69 12.41 6.64
N ALA A 38 -26.95 11.27 6.00
CA ALA A 38 -28.25 10.62 5.99
C ALA A 38 -28.61 10.01 7.35
N ARG A 39 -27.70 9.99 8.33
CA ARG A 39 -27.86 9.26 9.61
C ARG A 39 -28.23 7.78 9.38
N TRP A 40 -27.74 7.22 8.25
CA TRP A 40 -28.01 5.83 7.93
C TRP A 40 -27.32 4.91 8.95
N ASN A 41 -28.06 3.95 9.47
CA ASN A 41 -27.55 2.90 10.35
C ASN A 41 -28.33 1.60 10.14
N LEU A 42 -27.89 0.50 10.72
CA LEU A 42 -28.52 -0.82 10.54
C LEU A 42 -29.97 -0.92 11.03
N SER A 43 -30.40 -0.04 11.93
CA SER A 43 -31.79 -0.01 12.35
C SER A 43 -32.74 0.66 11.31
N TYR A 44 -32.17 1.28 10.26
CA TYR A 44 -32.88 2.07 9.26
C TYR A 44 -33.75 3.22 9.86
N GLN A 45 -33.39 3.62 11.08
CA GLN A 45 -34.01 4.75 11.77
C GLN A 45 -32.97 5.85 11.94
N PRO A 46 -33.18 7.08 11.46
CA PRO A 46 -32.18 8.15 11.49
C PRO A 46 -32.01 8.79 12.89
N THR A 47 -32.08 7.97 13.94
CA THR A 47 -32.05 8.40 15.34
C THR A 47 -30.63 8.72 15.81
N ARG A 48 -29.62 8.15 15.17
CA ARG A 48 -28.21 8.38 15.44
C ARG A 48 -27.35 8.40 14.18
N ARG A 49 -26.16 8.97 14.27
CA ARG A 49 -25.12 8.83 13.23
C ARG A 49 -24.65 7.38 13.12
N PRO A 50 -24.22 6.93 11.94
CA PRO A 50 -23.62 5.62 11.79
C PRO A 50 -22.31 5.51 12.54
N ARG A 51 -21.97 4.30 12.97
CA ARG A 51 -20.63 3.92 13.40
C ARG A 51 -19.95 3.18 12.26
N ILE A 52 -18.92 3.79 11.71
CA ILE A 52 -18.23 3.30 10.49
C ILE A 52 -16.78 2.95 10.84
N LEU A 53 -16.36 1.76 10.47
CA LEU A 53 -14.96 1.33 10.59
C LEU A 53 -14.29 1.41 9.22
N PHE A 54 -13.14 2.08 9.14
CA PHE A 54 -12.25 2.07 7.98
C PHE A 54 -10.99 1.28 8.32
N LEU A 55 -10.83 0.13 7.68
CA LEU A 55 -9.69 -0.77 7.82
C LEU A 55 -8.72 -0.58 6.64
N ALA A 56 -7.50 -0.12 6.94
CA ALA A 56 -6.42 -0.01 5.97
C ALA A 56 -5.39 -1.14 6.15
N ASP A 57 -4.64 -1.43 5.09
CA ASP A 57 -3.55 -2.40 5.13
C ASP A 57 -2.30 -1.86 5.87
N ARG A 58 -2.03 -0.55 5.75
CA ARG A 58 -0.82 0.09 6.29
C ARG A 58 -1.13 1.36 7.07
N ASN A 59 -0.27 1.65 8.06
CA ASN A 59 -0.36 2.87 8.87
C ASN A 59 -0.30 4.16 8.04
N THR A 60 0.48 4.19 6.96
CA THR A 60 0.56 5.32 6.03
C THR A 60 -0.79 5.59 5.38
N LEU A 61 -1.47 4.56 4.90
CA LEU A 61 -2.80 4.67 4.30
C LEU A 61 -3.85 5.11 5.32
N ALA A 62 -3.83 4.54 6.54
CA ALA A 62 -4.73 4.95 7.62
C ALA A 62 -4.47 6.41 8.05
N LYS A 63 -3.21 6.86 8.08
CA LYS A 63 -2.83 8.26 8.37
C LYS A 63 -3.31 9.19 7.26
N GLN A 64 -3.09 8.82 6.01
CA GLN A 64 -3.52 9.61 4.85
C GLN A 64 -5.04 9.74 4.82
N ALA A 65 -5.78 8.63 4.95
CA ALA A 65 -7.24 8.65 5.00
C ALA A 65 -7.76 9.52 6.15
N PHE A 66 -7.14 9.43 7.35
CA PHE A 66 -7.51 10.28 8.48
C PHE A 66 -7.27 11.76 8.18
N ASN A 67 -6.12 12.12 7.62
CA ASN A 67 -5.79 13.50 7.26
C ASN A 67 -6.74 14.03 6.17
N ASP A 68 -7.00 13.23 5.14
CA ASP A 68 -7.94 13.58 4.06
C ASP A 68 -9.35 13.81 4.63
N PHE A 69 -9.82 12.94 5.52
CA PHE A 69 -11.13 13.07 6.15
C PHE A 69 -11.21 14.29 7.07
N THR A 70 -10.13 14.59 7.79
CA THR A 70 -10.07 15.75 8.69
C THR A 70 -10.00 17.06 7.92
N SER A 71 -9.34 17.09 6.75
CA SER A 71 -9.20 18.27 5.89
C SER A 71 -10.53 18.77 5.34
N PHE A 72 -11.49 17.87 5.16
CA PHE A 72 -12.86 18.25 4.89
C PHE A 72 -13.54 18.59 6.22
N ALA A 73 -13.65 19.85 6.57
CA ALA A 73 -14.36 20.34 7.76
C ALA A 73 -15.87 19.95 7.78
N ALA A 74 -16.16 18.78 7.27
CA ALA A 74 -17.47 18.24 6.98
C ALA A 74 -17.99 17.36 8.12
N PHE A 75 -17.08 16.78 8.92
CA PHE A 75 -17.44 16.02 10.11
C PHE A 75 -17.50 16.90 11.33
N GLU A 76 -18.44 16.62 12.22
CA GLU A 76 -18.54 17.27 13.53
C GLU A 76 -17.24 17.06 14.34
N GLU A 77 -16.95 17.97 15.24
CA GLU A 77 -15.82 17.83 16.17
C GLU A 77 -15.92 16.50 16.91
N ASN A 78 -14.81 15.74 16.97
CA ASN A 78 -14.75 14.40 17.54
C ASN A 78 -15.51 13.27 16.80
N ALA A 79 -16.02 13.51 15.59
CA ALA A 79 -16.63 12.44 14.80
C ALA A 79 -15.63 11.39 14.28
N LEU A 80 -14.34 11.74 14.18
CA LEU A 80 -13.28 10.87 13.69
C LEU A 80 -12.38 10.37 14.84
N ALA A 81 -12.10 9.08 14.87
CA ALA A 81 -11.15 8.47 15.79
C ALA A 81 -10.14 7.61 15.03
N ARG A 82 -8.85 7.91 15.19
CA ARG A 82 -7.79 7.03 14.72
C ARG A 82 -7.32 6.14 15.86
N LEU A 83 -7.41 4.82 15.67
CA LEU A 83 -6.94 3.85 16.66
C LEU A 83 -5.45 3.59 16.41
N ARG A 84 -4.62 3.97 17.36
CA ARG A 84 -3.16 3.80 17.32
C ARG A 84 -2.71 2.80 18.38
N PRO A 85 -1.77 1.91 18.08
CA PRO A 85 -1.33 0.87 19.03
C PRO A 85 -0.81 1.45 20.36
N ASP A 86 -0.03 2.52 20.31
CA ASP A 86 0.52 3.23 21.45
C ASP A 86 -0.58 3.85 22.34
N GLU A 87 -1.58 4.49 21.74
CA GLU A 87 -2.70 5.06 22.48
C GLU A 87 -3.60 4.00 23.09
N LEU A 88 -3.89 2.93 22.36
CA LEU A 88 -4.71 1.81 22.87
C LEU A 88 -4.02 1.13 24.07
N ARG A 89 -2.72 0.86 23.95
CA ARG A 89 -1.93 0.29 25.06
C ARG A 89 -1.90 1.21 26.28
N LYS A 90 -1.74 2.53 26.07
CA LYS A 90 -1.73 3.50 27.16
C LYS A 90 -3.06 3.64 27.86
N LYS A 91 -4.17 3.60 27.10
CA LYS A 91 -5.54 3.75 27.63
C LYS A 91 -6.14 2.45 28.12
N GLY A 92 -5.64 1.28 27.68
CA GLY A 92 -6.17 -0.04 28.00
C GLY A 92 -7.58 -0.31 27.43
N ARG A 93 -8.12 0.59 26.63
CA ARG A 93 -9.49 0.51 26.08
C ARG A 93 -9.60 1.19 24.73
N VAL A 94 -10.60 0.73 23.96
CA VAL A 94 -10.94 1.29 22.66
C VAL A 94 -11.86 2.53 22.80
N PRO A 95 -11.77 3.53 21.88
CA PRO A 95 -12.71 4.66 21.85
C PRO A 95 -14.09 4.19 21.36
N THR A 96 -15.18 4.76 21.92
CA THR A 96 -16.55 4.40 21.56
C THR A 96 -17.42 5.57 21.11
N ASN A 97 -16.92 6.81 21.24
CA ASN A 97 -17.71 8.07 21.05
C ASN A 97 -17.48 8.75 19.71
N ALA A 98 -16.85 8.10 18.76
CA ALA A 98 -16.74 8.62 17.40
C ALA A 98 -17.82 8.01 16.48
N SER A 99 -17.96 8.57 15.30
CA SER A 99 -18.77 8.03 14.22
C SER A 99 -17.95 7.29 13.17
N VAL A 100 -16.71 7.71 12.93
CA VAL A 100 -15.79 7.06 11.97
C VAL A 100 -14.50 6.68 12.69
N PHE A 101 -14.16 5.41 12.62
CA PHE A 101 -13.00 4.82 13.26
C PHE A 101 -12.02 4.35 12.18
N LEU A 102 -10.77 4.79 12.23
CA LEU A 102 -9.73 4.44 11.27
C LEU A 102 -8.61 3.66 11.95
N THR A 103 -8.28 2.51 11.40
CA THR A 103 -7.20 1.65 11.93
C THR A 103 -6.62 0.74 10.86
N ILE A 104 -5.58 -0.01 11.22
CA ILE A 104 -5.05 -1.10 10.42
C ILE A 104 -5.38 -2.46 11.03
N PHE A 105 -5.39 -3.50 10.22
CA PHE A 105 -5.69 -4.86 10.67
C PHE A 105 -4.83 -5.28 11.85
N GLN A 106 -3.50 -5.09 11.74
CA GLN A 106 -2.55 -5.51 12.77
C GLN A 106 -2.81 -4.82 14.11
N THR A 107 -3.16 -3.54 14.09
CA THR A 107 -3.54 -2.82 15.31
C THR A 107 -4.79 -3.43 15.95
N PHE A 108 -5.80 -3.71 15.14
CA PHE A 108 -7.08 -4.19 15.65
C PHE A 108 -7.03 -5.64 16.15
N MET A 109 -6.15 -6.45 15.53
CA MET A 109 -5.86 -7.82 15.95
C MET A 109 -4.92 -7.89 17.15
N SER A 110 -4.08 -6.88 17.40
CA SER A 110 -3.24 -6.81 18.58
C SER A 110 -4.08 -6.46 19.80
N GLY A 111 -3.69 -6.94 20.98
CA GLY A 111 -4.35 -6.62 22.24
C GLY A 111 -3.50 -7.05 23.41
N ALA A 112 -3.86 -6.66 24.63
CA ALA A 112 -3.24 -7.15 25.83
C ALA A 112 -3.65 -8.63 26.04
N ALA A 113 -2.70 -9.47 26.43
CA ALA A 113 -3.03 -10.84 26.82
C ALA A 113 -3.88 -10.81 28.10
N GLU A 114 -5.07 -11.38 28.06
CA GLU A 114 -5.94 -11.58 29.20
C GLU A 114 -5.88 -13.08 29.54
N ASP A 115 -5.47 -13.42 30.78
CA ASP A 115 -5.25 -14.80 31.24
C ASP A 115 -4.32 -15.62 30.33
N GLY A 116 -3.27 -14.97 29.74
CA GLY A 116 -2.29 -15.63 28.87
C GLY A 116 -2.81 -15.91 27.44
N LYS A 117 -4.03 -15.47 27.10
CA LYS A 117 -4.59 -15.60 25.75
C LYS A 117 -4.59 -14.23 25.04
N PRO A 118 -4.27 -14.18 23.72
CA PRO A 118 -4.40 -12.95 22.96
C PRO A 118 -5.85 -12.44 23.03
N SER A 119 -6.03 -11.21 23.50
CA SER A 119 -7.34 -10.53 23.50
C SER A 119 -7.27 -9.39 22.49
N PRO A 120 -7.75 -9.59 21.23
CA PRO A 120 -7.67 -8.57 20.21
C PRO A 120 -8.54 -7.35 20.56
N TRP A 121 -8.06 -6.14 20.20
CA TRP A 121 -8.78 -4.89 20.51
C TRP A 121 -10.19 -4.84 19.93
N PHE A 122 -10.44 -5.49 18.80
CA PHE A 122 -11.78 -5.51 18.21
C PHE A 122 -12.80 -6.21 19.12
N GLY A 123 -12.38 -7.19 19.93
CA GLY A 123 -13.24 -7.91 20.87
C GLY A 123 -13.79 -7.05 22.03
N GLN A 124 -13.23 -5.84 22.24
CA GLN A 124 -13.78 -4.88 23.20
C GLN A 124 -15.03 -4.14 22.67
N TYR A 125 -15.35 -4.23 21.39
CA TYR A 125 -16.59 -3.72 20.83
C TYR A 125 -17.65 -4.84 20.79
N PRO A 126 -18.94 -4.54 21.02
CA PRO A 126 -20.01 -5.50 20.72
C PRO A 126 -20.00 -5.88 19.22
N PRO A 127 -20.40 -7.09 18.83
CA PRO A 127 -20.44 -7.53 17.44
C PRO A 127 -21.30 -6.66 16.51
N ASP A 128 -22.30 -5.98 17.06
CA ASP A 128 -23.23 -5.06 16.37
C ASP A 128 -22.86 -3.58 16.52
N PHE A 129 -21.62 -3.29 16.99
CA PHE A 129 -21.19 -1.92 17.25
C PHE A 129 -21.09 -1.08 15.97
N PHE A 130 -20.55 -1.65 14.88
CA PHE A 130 -20.40 -0.96 13.60
C PHE A 130 -21.60 -1.21 12.70
N ASP A 131 -22.03 -0.16 12.01
CA ASP A 131 -23.09 -0.23 10.99
C ASP A 131 -22.52 -0.51 9.60
N PHE A 132 -21.31 0.03 9.33
CA PHE A 132 -20.66 -0.07 8.04
C PHE A 132 -19.15 -0.24 8.20
N ILE A 133 -18.55 -1.13 7.43
CA ILE A 133 -17.11 -1.38 7.44
C ILE A 133 -16.58 -1.18 6.03
N VAL A 134 -15.55 -0.36 5.87
CA VAL A 134 -14.80 -0.19 4.64
C VAL A 134 -13.45 -0.87 4.80
N ILE A 135 -13.11 -1.76 3.88
CA ILE A 135 -11.83 -2.47 3.85
C ILE A 135 -11.06 -2.01 2.61
N ASP A 136 -9.96 -1.28 2.81
CA ASP A 136 -9.09 -0.89 1.72
C ASP A 136 -8.10 -2.00 1.40
N GLU A 137 -7.80 -2.18 0.11
CA GLU A 137 -6.95 -3.24 -0.44
C GLU A 137 -7.34 -4.65 0.04
N CYS A 138 -8.64 -4.96 0.03
CA CYS A 138 -9.22 -6.19 0.56
C CYS A 138 -8.70 -7.49 -0.10
N HIS A 139 -7.90 -7.39 -1.19
CA HIS A 139 -7.20 -8.51 -1.82
C HIS A 139 -5.87 -8.85 -1.12
N ARG A 140 -5.38 -7.98 -0.23
CA ARG A 140 -4.13 -8.19 0.50
C ARG A 140 -4.37 -9.07 1.71
N GLY A 141 -3.73 -10.22 1.69
CA GLY A 141 -3.63 -11.16 2.75
C GLY A 141 -2.59 -12.19 2.34
N GLY A 142 -1.48 -12.36 3.05
CA GLY A 142 -0.59 -13.51 2.88
C GLY A 142 -1.13 -14.68 3.68
N ALA A 143 -0.71 -15.92 3.41
CA ALA A 143 -1.23 -17.14 4.02
C ALA A 143 -1.35 -17.09 5.57
N ASN A 144 -0.60 -16.21 6.23
CA ASN A 144 -0.65 -15.99 7.68
C ASN A 144 -1.49 -14.77 8.12
N SER A 145 -1.91 -13.88 7.21
CA SER A 145 -2.68 -12.66 7.53
C SER A 145 -4.13 -12.71 7.07
N GLU A 146 -4.50 -13.71 6.28
CA GLU A 146 -5.87 -13.86 5.74
C GLU A 146 -6.87 -14.33 6.79
N SER A 147 -6.44 -15.15 7.74
CA SER A 147 -7.26 -15.52 8.88
C SER A 147 -7.65 -14.30 9.70
N THR A 148 -6.77 -13.31 9.82
CA THR A 148 -6.89 -12.20 10.74
C THR A 148 -7.91 -11.13 10.34
N TRP A 149 -7.94 -10.68 9.08
CA TRP A 149 -8.96 -9.67 8.71
C TRP A 149 -10.36 -10.29 8.54
N ARG A 150 -10.43 -11.56 8.13
CA ARG A 150 -11.70 -12.31 8.10
C ARG A 150 -12.30 -12.45 9.49
N ASP A 151 -11.48 -12.75 10.50
CA ASP A 151 -11.93 -12.84 11.88
C ASP A 151 -12.59 -11.53 12.34
N ILE A 152 -12.04 -10.36 11.96
CA ILE A 152 -12.65 -9.06 12.24
C ILE A 152 -14.00 -8.94 11.53
N LEU A 153 -14.07 -9.29 10.25
CA LEU A 153 -15.31 -9.17 9.48
C LEU A 153 -16.39 -10.17 9.91
N ASP A 154 -16.00 -11.37 10.28
CA ASP A 154 -16.92 -12.39 10.78
C ASP A 154 -17.41 -12.04 12.20
N TYR A 155 -16.58 -11.41 13.02
CA TYR A 155 -17.00 -10.87 14.31
C TYR A 155 -18.04 -9.75 14.16
N PHE A 156 -17.83 -8.81 13.24
CA PHE A 156 -18.77 -7.73 12.95
C PHE A 156 -19.73 -8.08 11.79
N LYS A 157 -20.12 -9.33 11.69
CA LYS A 157 -21.01 -9.83 10.63
C LYS A 157 -22.30 -9.02 10.42
N PRO A 158 -22.92 -8.41 11.47
CA PRO A 158 -24.10 -7.56 11.28
C PRO A 158 -23.86 -6.32 10.42
N ALA A 159 -22.62 -5.79 10.39
CA ALA A 159 -22.27 -4.60 9.61
C ALA A 159 -22.33 -4.84 8.10
N VAL A 160 -22.77 -3.84 7.33
CA VAL A 160 -22.57 -3.84 5.88
C VAL A 160 -21.08 -3.65 5.58
N GLN A 161 -20.51 -4.50 4.74
CA GLN A 161 -19.07 -4.56 4.47
C GLN A 161 -18.77 -4.20 3.02
N LEU A 162 -17.96 -3.15 2.83
CA LEU A 162 -17.49 -2.67 1.54
C LEU A 162 -16.02 -2.98 1.35
N GLY A 163 -15.69 -3.90 0.44
CA GLY A 163 -14.33 -4.14 -0.02
C GLY A 163 -13.94 -3.19 -1.16
N LEU A 164 -12.77 -2.54 -1.02
CA LEU A 164 -12.13 -1.75 -2.06
C LEU A 164 -10.87 -2.45 -2.51
N THR A 165 -10.67 -2.58 -3.82
CA THR A 165 -9.46 -3.18 -4.38
C THR A 165 -9.20 -2.71 -5.80
N ALA A 166 -7.93 -2.66 -6.20
CA ALA A 166 -7.56 -2.50 -7.60
C ALA A 166 -7.51 -3.84 -8.34
N THR A 167 -7.25 -4.93 -7.62
CA THR A 167 -6.91 -6.24 -8.18
C THR A 167 -7.53 -7.36 -7.35
N PRO A 168 -8.82 -7.66 -7.53
CA PRO A 168 -9.45 -8.76 -6.80
C PRO A 168 -8.80 -10.10 -7.16
N ARG A 169 -8.63 -10.97 -6.17
CA ARG A 169 -8.01 -12.31 -6.33
C ARG A 169 -9.07 -13.40 -6.42
N ARG A 170 -8.73 -14.49 -7.16
CA ARG A 170 -9.53 -15.69 -7.32
C ARG A 170 -8.71 -16.95 -6.99
N THR A 171 -8.05 -16.97 -5.83
CA THR A 171 -7.30 -18.15 -5.34
C THR A 171 -7.96 -18.68 -4.06
N GLU A 172 -7.87 -19.98 -3.81
CA GLU A 172 -8.64 -20.68 -2.76
C GLU A 172 -8.65 -20.01 -1.39
N ASN A 173 -7.51 -19.45 -0.94
CA ASN A 173 -7.40 -18.82 0.38
C ASN A 173 -7.60 -17.30 0.37
N THR A 174 -7.71 -16.67 -0.82
CA THR A 174 -7.80 -15.22 -1.01
C THR A 174 -8.88 -14.82 -1.98
N ASP A 175 -9.92 -15.63 -2.11
CA ASP A 175 -10.98 -15.35 -3.08
C ASP A 175 -11.85 -14.18 -2.60
N THR A 176 -11.47 -13.00 -3.09
CA THR A 176 -12.23 -11.76 -2.85
C THR A 176 -13.67 -11.87 -3.36
N TYR A 177 -13.88 -12.59 -4.46
CA TYR A 177 -15.20 -12.78 -5.05
C TYR A 177 -16.06 -13.77 -4.26
N ALA A 178 -15.45 -14.81 -3.70
CA ALA A 178 -16.16 -15.75 -2.84
C ALA A 178 -16.71 -15.06 -1.59
N TYR A 179 -15.99 -14.05 -1.08
CA TYR A 179 -16.43 -13.33 0.12
C TYR A 179 -17.41 -12.20 -0.18
N PHE A 180 -17.10 -11.31 -1.12
CA PHE A 180 -17.88 -10.11 -1.40
C PHE A 180 -18.90 -10.26 -2.54
N GLY A 181 -18.79 -11.31 -3.36
CA GLY A 181 -19.52 -11.44 -4.61
C GLY A 181 -18.92 -10.62 -5.75
N GLU A 182 -19.62 -10.56 -6.87
CA GLU A 182 -19.21 -9.77 -8.03
C GLU A 182 -19.24 -8.26 -7.71
N PRO A 183 -18.28 -7.48 -8.25
CA PRO A 183 -18.22 -6.04 -8.02
C PRO A 183 -19.51 -5.33 -8.47
N VAL A 184 -20.00 -4.41 -7.66
CA VAL A 184 -21.11 -3.51 -8.06
C VAL A 184 -20.68 -2.52 -9.14
N TYR A 185 -19.37 -2.28 -9.24
CA TYR A 185 -18.75 -1.48 -10.29
C TYR A 185 -17.27 -1.80 -10.40
N THR A 186 -16.76 -1.82 -11.63
CA THR A 186 -15.35 -1.97 -11.95
C THR A 186 -14.90 -0.77 -12.77
N TYR A 187 -13.80 -0.14 -12.37
CA TYR A 187 -13.13 0.92 -13.14
C TYR A 187 -11.68 0.51 -13.37
N SER A 188 -11.40 0.06 -14.56
CA SER A 188 -10.12 -0.52 -14.93
C SER A 188 -9.04 0.54 -15.17
N LEU A 189 -7.77 0.12 -15.16
CA LEU A 189 -6.63 0.96 -15.56
C LEU A 189 -6.81 1.54 -16.97
N LYS A 190 -7.32 0.73 -17.92
CA LYS A 190 -7.58 1.16 -19.29
C LYS A 190 -8.64 2.27 -19.36
N GLU A 191 -9.73 2.11 -18.62
CA GLU A 191 -10.77 3.14 -18.55
C GLU A 191 -10.21 4.42 -17.92
N GLY A 192 -9.45 4.31 -16.82
CA GLY A 192 -8.82 5.46 -16.18
C GLY A 192 -7.87 6.24 -17.09
N ILE A 193 -7.12 5.54 -17.95
CA ILE A 193 -6.26 6.16 -18.97
C ILE A 193 -7.10 6.82 -20.07
N ASN A 194 -8.11 6.13 -20.59
CA ASN A 194 -8.97 6.65 -21.65
C ASN A 194 -9.75 7.90 -21.21
N ASP A 195 -10.18 7.94 -19.95
CA ASP A 195 -10.91 9.06 -19.36
C ASP A 195 -9.97 10.21 -18.92
N GLY A 196 -8.65 10.05 -19.04
CA GLY A 196 -7.64 11.06 -18.69
C GLY A 196 -7.36 11.20 -17.20
N TYR A 197 -7.87 10.29 -16.35
CA TYR A 197 -7.57 10.28 -14.92
C TYR A 197 -6.23 9.63 -14.58
N LEU A 198 -5.78 8.69 -15.40
CA LEU A 198 -4.50 8.01 -15.24
C LEU A 198 -3.58 8.30 -16.42
N THR A 199 -2.30 8.47 -16.12
CA THR A 199 -1.29 8.75 -17.14
C THR A 199 -0.97 7.48 -17.93
N PRO A 200 -0.97 7.53 -19.27
CA PRO A 200 -0.47 6.43 -20.08
C PRO A 200 1.04 6.24 -19.82
N PHE A 201 1.49 5.00 -19.82
CA PHE A 201 2.88 4.67 -19.61
C PHE A 201 3.43 3.80 -20.73
N ARG A 202 4.77 3.82 -20.89
CA ARG A 202 5.49 2.93 -21.78
C ARG A 202 6.36 2.00 -20.94
N VAL A 203 6.30 0.72 -21.25
CA VAL A 203 7.21 -0.28 -20.67
C VAL A 203 8.39 -0.44 -21.63
N LYS A 204 9.60 -0.25 -21.13
CA LYS A 204 10.84 -0.55 -21.82
C LYS A 204 11.55 -1.67 -21.09
N GLN A 205 11.54 -2.85 -21.66
CA GLN A 205 12.33 -3.97 -21.16
C GLN A 205 13.73 -3.85 -21.76
N ILE A 206 14.75 -3.91 -20.91
CA ILE A 206 16.14 -3.87 -21.30
C ILE A 206 16.75 -5.21 -20.91
N SER A 207 17.00 -6.04 -21.91
CA SER A 207 17.74 -7.29 -21.74
C SER A 207 19.22 -7.02 -21.95
N THR A 208 20.04 -7.50 -21.05
CA THR A 208 21.49 -7.37 -21.13
C THR A 208 22.13 -8.75 -21.16
N THR A 209 23.35 -8.86 -21.62
CA THR A 209 24.15 -10.10 -21.52
C THR A 209 24.44 -10.49 -20.06
N LEU A 210 24.03 -9.66 -19.10
CA LEU A 210 24.14 -9.88 -17.67
C LEU A 210 22.96 -10.63 -17.06
N ASP A 211 21.94 -10.94 -17.86
CA ASP A 211 20.77 -11.72 -17.42
C ASP A 211 21.15 -13.18 -17.15
N GLU A 212 22.29 -13.62 -17.74
CA GLU A 212 22.97 -14.87 -17.43
C GLU A 212 24.44 -14.57 -17.12
N TYR A 213 24.87 -14.85 -15.92
CA TYR A 213 26.20 -14.52 -15.45
C TYR A 213 26.94 -15.77 -14.98
N VAL A 214 28.21 -15.89 -15.38
CA VAL A 214 29.14 -16.90 -14.86
C VAL A 214 30.09 -16.19 -13.91
N TYR A 215 30.03 -16.55 -12.64
CA TYR A 215 30.88 -15.98 -11.62
C TYR A 215 32.37 -16.28 -11.92
N THR A 216 33.19 -15.24 -11.84
CA THR A 216 34.64 -15.35 -11.90
C THR A 216 35.26 -14.94 -10.56
N PRO A 217 36.39 -15.52 -10.15
CA PRO A 217 37.00 -15.23 -8.83
C PRO A 217 37.36 -13.76 -8.58
N ASP A 218 37.47 -12.96 -9.65
CA ASP A 218 37.79 -11.54 -9.57
C ASP A 218 36.61 -10.63 -9.31
N ASP A 219 35.39 -11.19 -9.28
CA ASP A 219 34.16 -10.42 -9.07
C ASP A 219 33.93 -10.15 -7.58
N MET A 220 33.55 -8.91 -7.29
CA MET A 220 33.22 -8.52 -5.93
C MET A 220 31.72 -8.85 -5.63
N VAL A 221 31.50 -9.88 -4.84
CA VAL A 221 30.20 -10.25 -4.30
C VAL A 221 29.83 -9.29 -3.18
N LEU A 222 28.65 -8.68 -3.23
CA LEU A 222 28.13 -7.80 -2.18
C LEU A 222 27.41 -8.60 -1.11
N GLU A 223 26.68 -9.64 -1.52
CA GLU A 223 25.93 -10.51 -0.63
C GLU A 223 25.78 -11.92 -1.24
N GLY A 224 25.77 -12.94 -0.39
CA GLY A 224 25.55 -14.33 -0.72
C GLY A 224 26.81 -15.12 -1.02
N ASP A 225 26.68 -16.45 -0.99
CA ASP A 225 27.75 -17.40 -1.31
C ASP A 225 27.72 -17.76 -2.79
N VAL A 226 28.88 -17.74 -3.44
CA VAL A 226 29.02 -18.06 -4.86
C VAL A 226 29.94 -19.24 -5.09
N GLU A 227 29.60 -20.07 -6.08
CA GLU A 227 30.42 -21.18 -6.55
C GLU A 227 31.08 -20.81 -7.87
N ALA A 228 32.40 -20.95 -7.91
CA ALA A 228 33.19 -20.65 -9.11
C ALA A 228 32.76 -21.52 -10.30
N GLY A 229 32.52 -20.90 -11.45
CA GLY A 229 32.04 -21.56 -12.66
C GLY A 229 30.55 -21.93 -12.72
N ARG A 230 29.81 -21.67 -11.66
CA ARG A 230 28.35 -21.82 -11.69
C ARG A 230 27.72 -20.69 -12.49
N ARG A 231 26.74 -21.04 -13.33
CA ARG A 231 25.91 -20.09 -14.06
C ARG A 231 24.73 -19.68 -13.19
N TYR A 232 24.58 -18.39 -12.96
CA TYR A 232 23.44 -17.81 -12.22
C TYR A 232 22.45 -17.17 -13.19
N THR A 233 21.17 -17.35 -12.92
CA THR A 233 20.08 -16.78 -13.70
C THR A 233 19.52 -15.54 -13.02
N GLU A 234 18.77 -14.70 -13.74
CA GLU A 234 18.18 -13.49 -13.19
C GLU A 234 17.33 -13.73 -11.91
N ALA A 235 16.68 -14.88 -11.80
CA ALA A 235 15.88 -15.25 -10.62
C ALA A 235 16.74 -15.48 -9.36
N GLU A 236 18.04 -15.75 -9.51
CA GLU A 236 18.99 -15.98 -8.42
C GLU A 236 19.71 -14.71 -7.99
N PHE A 237 19.84 -13.71 -8.90
CA PHE A 237 20.41 -12.42 -8.57
C PHE A 237 19.53 -11.63 -7.61
N ASN A 238 20.18 -10.88 -6.71
CA ASN A 238 19.53 -10.05 -5.71
C ASN A 238 18.58 -10.82 -4.75
N ARG A 239 18.65 -12.14 -4.79
CA ARG A 239 17.97 -13.04 -3.85
C ARG A 239 18.98 -13.97 -3.17
N ILE A 240 19.97 -14.45 -3.92
CA ILE A 240 21.01 -15.39 -3.45
C ILE A 240 22.37 -14.71 -3.50
N ILE A 241 22.65 -13.95 -4.56
CA ILE A 241 23.91 -13.22 -4.75
C ILE A 241 23.69 -11.82 -5.29
N GLU A 242 24.58 -10.91 -4.92
CA GLU A 242 24.66 -9.55 -5.42
C GLU A 242 26.08 -9.23 -5.87
N ILE A 243 26.29 -8.83 -7.13
CA ILE A 243 27.59 -8.57 -7.73
C ILE A 243 27.70 -7.10 -8.09
N LYS A 244 28.68 -6.41 -7.52
CA LYS A 244 28.87 -4.96 -7.64
C LYS A 244 29.03 -4.50 -9.09
N GLN A 245 29.78 -5.23 -9.92
CA GLN A 245 30.03 -4.88 -11.33
C GLN A 245 28.73 -4.93 -12.15
N ARG A 246 27.89 -5.95 -11.91
CA ARG A 246 26.59 -6.09 -12.54
C ARG A 246 25.67 -4.94 -12.15
N GLU A 247 25.56 -4.64 -10.89
CA GLU A 247 24.69 -3.57 -10.41
C GLU A 247 25.18 -2.20 -10.88
N LYS A 248 26.50 -1.96 -10.94
CA LYS A 248 27.06 -0.74 -11.51
C LYS A 248 26.62 -0.55 -12.97
N GLN A 249 26.74 -1.58 -13.80
CA GLN A 249 26.35 -1.51 -15.21
C GLN A 249 24.82 -1.28 -15.37
N ARG A 250 24.01 -1.93 -14.54
CA ARG A 250 22.53 -1.69 -14.53
C ARG A 250 22.20 -0.24 -14.17
N VAL A 251 22.90 0.35 -13.21
CA VAL A 251 22.73 1.76 -12.83
C VAL A 251 23.20 2.69 -13.95
N GLU A 252 24.34 2.40 -14.62
CA GLU A 252 24.79 3.17 -15.79
C GLU A 252 23.76 3.15 -16.93
N ILE A 253 23.20 1.97 -17.22
CA ILE A 253 22.12 1.84 -18.21
C ILE A 253 20.90 2.67 -17.79
N LEU A 254 20.47 2.57 -16.53
CA LEU A 254 19.34 3.33 -16.00
C LEU A 254 19.55 4.84 -16.18
N LEU A 255 20.69 5.36 -15.71
CA LEU A 255 20.99 6.79 -15.75
C LEU A 255 21.10 7.34 -17.19
N ASN A 256 21.49 6.49 -18.16
CA ASN A 256 21.51 6.82 -19.57
C ASN A 256 20.11 6.75 -20.24
N GLN A 257 19.14 6.07 -19.64
CA GLN A 257 17.80 5.92 -20.21
C GLN A 257 16.81 6.98 -19.72
N ILE A 258 17.09 7.62 -18.59
CA ILE A 258 16.20 8.61 -17.98
C ILE A 258 16.76 10.04 -18.14
N ASP A 259 15.87 11.03 -18.09
CA ASP A 259 16.31 12.40 -17.80
C ASP A 259 16.58 12.48 -16.28
N GLN A 260 17.84 12.65 -15.92
CA GLN A 260 18.31 12.68 -14.53
C GLN A 260 17.77 13.86 -13.71
N ARG A 261 16.99 14.77 -14.31
CA ARG A 261 16.29 15.85 -13.61
C ARG A 261 14.86 15.48 -13.20
N GLN A 262 14.37 14.34 -13.68
CA GLN A 262 13.01 13.90 -13.43
C GLN A 262 12.92 12.94 -12.25
N LYS A 263 11.87 13.12 -11.44
CA LYS A 263 11.58 12.22 -10.30
C LYS A 263 11.47 10.77 -10.76
N THR A 264 12.26 9.91 -10.13
CA THR A 264 12.37 8.49 -10.47
C THR A 264 12.29 7.63 -9.20
N ILE A 265 11.53 6.54 -9.24
CA ILE A 265 11.54 5.51 -8.18
C ILE A 265 12.21 4.25 -8.73
N VAL A 266 13.14 3.68 -7.97
CA VAL A 266 13.87 2.46 -8.31
C VAL A 266 13.50 1.37 -7.31
N PHE A 267 12.83 0.33 -7.79
CA PHE A 267 12.46 -0.84 -6.99
C PHE A 267 13.57 -1.88 -7.02
N CYS A 268 14.08 -2.23 -5.85
CA CYS A 268 15.15 -3.16 -5.59
C CYS A 268 14.62 -4.45 -4.92
N ALA A 269 15.41 -5.52 -4.94
CA ALA A 269 15.02 -6.81 -4.40
C ALA A 269 14.94 -6.82 -2.87
N THR A 270 15.95 -6.28 -2.21
CA THR A 270 16.09 -6.20 -0.74
C THR A 270 16.33 -4.76 -0.29
N GLN A 271 16.38 -4.52 1.02
CA GLN A 271 16.72 -3.23 1.59
C GLN A 271 18.23 -2.92 1.41
N GLU A 272 19.07 -3.93 1.50
CA GLU A 272 20.50 -3.88 1.26
C GLU A 272 20.78 -3.55 -0.21
N HIS A 273 20.09 -4.23 -1.13
CA HIS A 273 20.16 -3.91 -2.56
C HIS A 273 19.74 -2.45 -2.84
N ALA A 274 18.69 -1.96 -2.18
CA ALA A 274 18.27 -0.56 -2.32
C ALA A 274 19.34 0.42 -1.81
N LEU A 275 20.10 0.05 -0.77
CA LEU A 275 21.23 0.82 -0.27
C LEU A 275 22.37 0.86 -1.28
N ALA A 276 22.77 -0.30 -1.79
CA ALA A 276 23.86 -0.42 -2.78
C ALA A 276 23.54 0.36 -4.07
N ILE A 277 22.31 0.26 -4.57
CA ILE A 277 21.84 1.02 -5.75
C ILE A 277 21.83 2.52 -5.48
N ARG A 278 21.38 2.97 -4.30
CA ARG A 278 21.47 4.40 -3.90
C ARG A 278 22.90 4.92 -3.99
N ASP A 279 23.84 4.17 -3.44
CA ASP A 279 25.26 4.56 -3.40
C ASP A 279 25.87 4.58 -4.82
N LEU A 280 25.56 3.60 -5.65
CA LEU A 280 25.99 3.57 -7.05
C LEU A 280 25.40 4.74 -7.85
N ILE A 281 24.13 5.05 -7.68
CA ILE A 281 23.48 6.21 -8.33
C ILE A 281 24.19 7.50 -7.88
N ASN A 282 24.46 7.67 -6.60
CA ASN A 282 25.13 8.86 -6.09
C ASN A 282 26.59 8.99 -6.53
N GLN A 283 27.25 7.88 -6.91
CA GLN A 283 28.59 7.89 -7.49
C GLN A 283 28.60 8.20 -9.00
N LEU A 284 27.56 7.75 -9.73
CA LEU A 284 27.52 7.79 -11.20
C LEU A 284 26.65 8.93 -11.77
N LYS A 285 25.89 9.59 -10.92
CA LYS A 285 24.97 10.69 -11.31
C LYS A 285 25.70 11.87 -11.92
N SER A 286 25.02 12.64 -12.76
CA SER A 286 25.49 13.91 -13.29
C SER A 286 25.36 15.09 -12.32
N SER A 287 24.46 14.99 -11.33
CA SER A 287 24.21 16.02 -10.32
C SER A 287 25.35 16.09 -9.29
N SER A 288 25.74 17.29 -8.86
CA SER A 288 26.69 17.50 -7.75
C SER A 288 26.04 17.39 -6.36
N ASN A 289 24.70 17.35 -6.27
CA ASN A 289 24.01 17.32 -4.98
C ASN A 289 24.17 15.96 -4.28
N PRO A 290 24.68 15.89 -3.05
CA PRO A 290 24.89 14.61 -2.33
C PRO A 290 23.56 13.91 -1.96
N ASN A 291 22.45 14.66 -1.86
CA ASN A 291 21.13 14.14 -1.53
C ASN A 291 20.28 13.81 -2.77
N TYR A 292 20.90 13.68 -3.94
CA TYR A 292 20.22 13.43 -5.20
C TYR A 292 19.43 12.12 -5.20
N CYS A 293 20.02 11.04 -4.69
CA CYS A 293 19.36 9.76 -4.51
C CYS A 293 19.30 9.39 -3.03
N GLN A 294 18.12 9.02 -2.54
CA GLN A 294 17.89 8.61 -1.15
C GLN A 294 17.19 7.25 -1.09
N ARG A 295 17.43 6.50 0.00
CA ARG A 295 16.75 5.23 0.24
C ARG A 295 15.51 5.45 1.10
N VAL A 296 14.43 4.73 0.78
CA VAL A 296 13.19 4.70 1.56
C VAL A 296 12.72 3.26 1.70
N THR A 297 13.05 2.64 2.81
CA THR A 297 12.69 1.27 3.16
C THR A 297 12.02 1.20 4.53
N ALA A 298 11.62 0.02 4.98
CA ALA A 298 10.96 -0.14 6.28
C ALA A 298 11.87 0.27 7.44
N ASP A 299 13.17 0.00 7.33
CA ASP A 299 14.14 0.24 8.40
C ASP A 299 14.66 1.68 8.47
N ASP A 300 14.33 2.53 7.50
CA ASP A 300 14.78 3.93 7.49
C ASP A 300 13.99 4.85 8.45
N GLY A 301 12.93 4.34 9.10
CA GLY A 301 12.16 5.03 10.13
C GLY A 301 11.73 6.45 9.73
N GLU A 302 11.91 7.42 10.65
CA GLU A 302 11.53 8.82 10.44
C GLU A 302 12.34 9.51 9.33
N LEU A 303 13.59 9.12 9.13
CA LEU A 303 14.42 9.66 8.05
C LEU A 303 13.85 9.27 6.68
N GLY A 304 13.43 8.02 6.52
CA GLY A 304 12.78 7.56 5.30
C GLY A 304 11.46 8.29 5.04
N GLU A 305 10.66 8.55 6.08
CA GLU A 305 9.43 9.34 5.95
C GLU A 305 9.71 10.80 5.53
N THR A 306 10.78 11.39 6.04
CA THR A 306 11.21 12.73 5.63
C THR A 306 11.63 12.74 4.16
N HIS A 307 12.47 11.79 3.72
CA HIS A 307 12.87 11.68 2.32
C HIS A 307 11.67 11.47 1.39
N LEU A 308 10.70 10.66 1.80
CA LEU A 308 9.47 10.45 1.03
C LEU A 308 8.65 11.73 0.94
N SER A 309 8.47 12.44 2.05
CA SER A 309 7.75 13.72 2.09
C SER A 309 8.39 14.77 1.18
N ASP A 310 9.73 14.90 1.23
CA ASP A 310 10.47 15.81 0.35
C ASP A 310 10.38 15.40 -1.13
N PHE A 311 10.35 14.09 -1.41
CA PHE A 311 10.19 13.60 -2.76
C PHE A 311 8.77 13.85 -3.31
N GLN A 312 7.74 13.77 -2.48
CA GLN A 312 6.35 14.02 -2.85
C GLN A 312 6.04 15.51 -3.03
N ASP A 313 6.84 16.38 -2.41
CA ASP A 313 6.70 17.83 -2.55
C ASP A 313 7.04 18.27 -3.99
N ASN A 314 6.08 18.89 -4.66
CA ASN A 314 6.26 19.34 -6.04
C ASN A 314 7.21 20.53 -6.18
N GLU A 315 7.43 21.30 -5.09
CA GLU A 315 8.33 22.44 -5.08
C GLU A 315 9.80 22.02 -4.83
N LYS A 316 10.02 20.77 -4.40
CA LYS A 316 11.35 20.24 -4.13
C LYS A 316 11.85 19.36 -5.28
N SER A 317 13.02 19.68 -5.81
CA SER A 317 13.69 18.85 -6.83
C SER A 317 14.53 17.71 -6.22
N ILE A 318 14.88 17.80 -4.95
CA ILE A 318 15.72 16.85 -4.22
C ILE A 318 14.93 16.25 -3.05
N PRO A 319 15.01 14.92 -2.86
CA PRO A 319 15.69 13.94 -3.70
C PRO A 319 15.02 13.78 -5.06
N THR A 320 15.84 13.55 -6.10
CA THR A 320 15.33 13.31 -7.46
C THR A 320 15.05 11.83 -7.68
N ILE A 321 15.85 10.95 -7.09
CA ILE A 321 15.67 9.50 -7.17
C ILE A 321 15.43 8.92 -5.77
N LEU A 322 14.46 8.01 -5.65
CA LEU A 322 14.30 7.15 -4.48
C LEU A 322 14.60 5.71 -4.84
N THR A 323 15.37 5.03 -4.00
CA THR A 323 15.50 3.57 -4.04
C THR A 323 14.68 2.94 -2.93
N THR A 324 13.99 1.86 -3.23
CA THR A 324 13.11 1.16 -2.28
C THR A 324 13.08 -0.34 -2.56
N SER A 325 12.62 -1.11 -1.59
CA SER A 325 12.30 -2.54 -1.80
C SER A 325 10.79 -2.73 -2.00
N GLN A 326 10.04 -2.91 -0.91
CA GLN A 326 8.60 -3.14 -0.95
C GLN A 326 7.77 -1.97 -0.40
N LYS A 327 8.40 -1.05 0.37
CA LYS A 327 7.68 -0.01 1.12
C LYS A 327 6.85 0.90 0.21
N LEU A 328 7.37 1.27 -0.95
CA LEU A 328 6.73 2.21 -1.87
C LEU A 328 5.90 1.55 -2.97
N SER A 329 5.70 0.24 -2.93
CA SER A 329 4.90 -0.47 -3.94
C SER A 329 3.41 -0.08 -3.91
N THR A 330 2.95 0.59 -2.86
CA THR A 330 1.59 1.12 -2.74
C THR A 330 1.56 2.32 -1.79
N GLY A 331 0.60 3.23 -2.03
CA GLY A 331 0.34 4.36 -1.12
C GLY A 331 1.30 5.55 -1.29
N VAL A 332 2.04 5.61 -2.39
CA VAL A 332 2.82 6.80 -2.75
C VAL A 332 1.96 7.70 -3.63
N ASP A 333 1.62 8.87 -3.14
CA ASP A 333 1.01 9.94 -3.94
C ASP A 333 2.10 10.96 -4.30
N ALA A 334 2.73 10.77 -5.46
CA ALA A 334 3.71 11.71 -5.99
C ALA A 334 3.41 11.94 -7.48
N ARG A 335 2.75 13.06 -7.76
CA ARG A 335 2.22 13.40 -9.09
C ARG A 335 3.28 13.75 -10.13
N ASN A 336 4.49 14.04 -9.70
CA ASN A 336 5.61 14.45 -10.56
C ASN A 336 6.59 13.31 -10.89
N ILE A 337 6.30 12.07 -10.54
CA ILE A 337 7.08 10.90 -10.96
C ILE A 337 6.96 10.73 -12.48
N ARG A 338 8.10 10.55 -13.13
CA ARG A 338 8.19 10.33 -14.58
C ARG A 338 8.74 8.96 -14.94
N ASN A 339 9.55 8.38 -14.07
CA ASN A 339 10.18 7.09 -14.32
C ASN A 339 10.01 6.14 -13.14
N ILE A 340 9.75 4.89 -13.45
CA ILE A 340 9.78 3.78 -12.51
C ILE A 340 10.74 2.74 -13.06
N ALA A 341 11.80 2.42 -12.33
CA ALA A 341 12.77 1.41 -12.69
C ALA A 341 12.59 0.18 -11.81
N LEU A 342 12.52 -0.99 -12.44
CA LEU A 342 12.40 -2.28 -11.75
C LEU A 342 13.74 -3.01 -11.87
N LEU A 343 14.57 -2.98 -10.83
CA LEU A 343 15.83 -3.71 -10.72
C LEU A 343 15.66 -5.03 -9.97
N ARG A 344 14.44 -5.55 -9.95
CA ARG A 344 14.05 -6.83 -9.39
C ARG A 344 13.01 -7.51 -10.27
N PRO A 345 12.90 -8.85 -10.22
CA PRO A 345 11.79 -9.55 -10.86
C PRO A 345 10.44 -9.10 -10.30
N VAL A 346 9.46 -8.93 -11.17
CA VAL A 346 8.06 -8.75 -10.82
C VAL A 346 7.29 -9.94 -11.36
N ASN A 347 6.97 -10.89 -10.48
CA ASN A 347 6.41 -12.19 -10.86
C ASN A 347 4.87 -12.20 -10.88
N SER A 348 4.25 -11.08 -10.52
CA SER A 348 2.79 -10.97 -10.42
C SER A 348 2.30 -9.75 -11.20
N MET A 349 1.31 -9.98 -12.08
CA MET A 349 0.58 -8.90 -12.75
C MET A 349 -0.14 -7.97 -11.74
N ILE A 350 -0.49 -8.48 -10.57
CA ILE A 350 -1.09 -7.71 -9.49
C ILE A 350 -0.07 -6.70 -8.96
N GLU A 351 1.13 -7.18 -8.64
CA GLU A 351 2.23 -6.34 -8.17
C GLU A 351 2.61 -5.28 -9.22
N PHE A 352 2.76 -5.68 -10.48
CA PHE A 352 3.04 -4.76 -11.59
C PHE A 352 2.02 -3.62 -11.71
N LYS A 353 0.74 -3.92 -11.49
CA LYS A 353 -0.33 -2.90 -11.54
C LYS A 353 -0.41 -2.02 -10.28
N GLN A 354 0.24 -2.42 -9.20
CA GLN A 354 0.28 -1.67 -7.94
C GLN A 354 1.47 -0.71 -7.86
N ILE A 355 2.57 -1.05 -8.53
CA ILE A 355 3.72 -0.19 -8.72
C ILE A 355 3.37 0.94 -9.72
#